data_075c2cac423c128541c86f3c5d9449cb
#
_entry.id   075c2cac423c128541c86f3c5d9449cb
#
_cell.length_a   1.000
_cell.length_b   1.000
_cell.length_c   1.000
_cell.angle_alpha   90.00
_cell.angle_beta   90.00
_cell.angle_gamma   90.00
#
_symmetry.space_group_name_H-M   'P 1'
#
loop_
_entity.id
_entity.type
_entity.pdbx_description
1 polymer ?
#
loop_
_entity_poly.entity_id
_entity_poly.type
_entity_poly.pdbx_seq_one_letter_code
_entity_poly.pdbx_strand_id
1 'polypeptide(L)'
;MLRPTNNSINTSINTMTTPVNVEQEHSSETVHNMLIRIIKQQKEKEDKKDIWKNSPYKDLVKLQSNNVGNVGEELINNICKINGIKADCNGSKTKQIGGGKGDGTIMDIPVEIKTAHQGSSSPSFQHELGEVPWNGAKYMIFVDISTECIYLTIFKNFDENTYKSKEKLPCFPTKAITWRKEKGAFKLDTSVKINEESVENGHAIKITPTTSNDIIDTFIRKIIV
;
A
#
# COMPACT_ATOMS: atom_id res chain seq x y z
N MET A 1 -34.65 -21.28 -77.46
CA MET A 1 -35.66 -20.22 -77.27
C MET A 1 -35.09 -19.13 -76.42
N LEU A 2 -35.19 -17.94 -76.86
CA LEU A 2 -34.64 -16.63 -76.60
C LEU A 2 -34.44 -16.23 -75.15
N ARG A 3 -33.25 -15.66 -74.86
CA ARG A 3 -32.96 -14.78 -73.68
C ARG A 3 -33.59 -13.40 -73.92
N PRO A 4 -33.87 -12.66 -72.87
CA PRO A 4 -33.66 -11.21 -72.88
C PRO A 4 -32.60 -10.75 -71.92
N THR A 5 -31.76 -9.91 -72.43
CA THR A 5 -30.80 -9.06 -71.74
C THR A 5 -31.50 -7.91 -71.05
N ASN A 6 -31.08 -7.60 -69.76
CA ASN A 6 -31.39 -6.33 -69.15
C ASN A 6 -30.09 -5.62 -68.76
N ASN A 7 -29.85 -4.54 -69.44
CA ASN A 7 -28.86 -3.53 -69.11
C ASN A 7 -29.36 -2.69 -67.90
N SER A 8 -28.63 -2.68 -66.82
CA SER A 8 -28.80 -1.69 -65.76
C SER A 8 -27.60 -0.73 -65.77
N ILE A 9 -27.93 0.51 -66.05
CA ILE A 9 -27.02 1.65 -66.03
C ILE A 9 -26.73 2.00 -64.59
N ASN A 10 -25.46 1.85 -64.15
CA ASN A 10 -24.98 2.31 -62.83
C ASN A 10 -24.55 3.78 -62.95
N THR A 11 -25.32 4.68 -62.41
CA THR A 11 -24.97 6.08 -62.26
C THR A 11 -24.19 6.23 -60.95
N SER A 12 -22.86 6.34 -61.00
CA SER A 12 -22.00 6.65 -59.89
C SER A 12 -22.14 8.12 -59.53
N ILE A 13 -22.74 8.39 -58.37
CA ILE A 13 -22.73 9.73 -57.76
C ILE A 13 -21.44 9.86 -56.98
N ASN A 14 -20.50 10.64 -57.50
CA ASN A 14 -19.30 11.08 -56.81
C ASN A 14 -19.69 12.17 -55.81
N THR A 15 -19.85 11.81 -54.53
CA THR A 15 -19.86 12.77 -53.46
C THR A 15 -18.43 13.16 -53.09
N MET A 16 -18.01 14.33 -53.56
CA MET A 16 -16.79 15.00 -53.06
C MET A 16 -17.01 15.37 -51.60
N THR A 17 -16.42 14.61 -50.72
CA THR A 17 -16.23 15.02 -49.30
C THR A 17 -15.04 15.97 -49.27
N THR A 18 -15.31 17.25 -49.09
CA THR A 18 -14.32 18.26 -48.72
C THR A 18 -13.62 17.85 -47.42
N PRO A 19 -12.29 17.88 -47.34
CA PRO A 19 -11.60 17.63 -46.06
C PRO A 19 -11.93 18.78 -45.08
N VAL A 20 -12.54 18.41 -43.97
CA VAL A 20 -12.72 19.33 -42.83
C VAL A 20 -11.34 19.67 -42.29
N ASN A 21 -10.95 20.91 -42.48
CA ASN A 21 -9.69 21.48 -41.98
C ASN A 21 -9.74 21.54 -40.44
N VAL A 22 -9.08 20.60 -39.74
CA VAL A 22 -9.00 20.51 -38.27
C VAL A 22 -7.90 21.44 -37.69
N GLU A 23 -7.29 22.29 -38.50
CA GLU A 23 -6.09 23.06 -38.08
C GLU A 23 -6.32 24.48 -37.60
N GLN A 24 -7.53 24.91 -37.24
CA GLN A 24 -7.73 26.33 -36.92
C GLN A 24 -8.30 26.72 -35.53
N GLU A 25 -8.24 25.86 -34.50
CA GLU A 25 -8.70 26.26 -33.16
C GLU A 25 -7.58 26.56 -32.14
N HIS A 26 -6.31 26.51 -32.48
CA HIS A 26 -5.23 26.73 -31.53
C HIS A 26 -4.62 28.13 -31.48
N SER A 27 -5.09 29.10 -32.28
CA SER A 27 -4.41 30.41 -32.40
C SER A 27 -4.84 31.50 -31.40
N SER A 28 -5.76 31.22 -30.47
CA SER A 28 -6.24 32.21 -29.49
C SER A 28 -6.13 31.84 -28.03
N GLU A 29 -5.63 30.62 -27.68
CA GLU A 29 -5.48 30.21 -26.30
C GLU A 29 -4.26 30.89 -25.66
N THR A 30 -4.47 31.63 -24.56
CA THR A 30 -3.35 32.22 -23.83
C THR A 30 -2.49 31.15 -23.16
N VAL A 31 -1.18 31.41 -22.96
CA VAL A 31 -0.27 30.50 -22.27
C VAL A 31 -0.81 30.10 -20.89
N HIS A 32 -1.48 31.03 -20.19
CA HIS A 32 -2.12 30.76 -18.91
C HIS A 32 -3.23 29.69 -19.03
N ASN A 33 -4.13 29.83 -19.99
CA ASN A 33 -5.21 28.88 -20.23
C ASN A 33 -4.68 27.52 -20.70
N MET A 34 -3.64 27.53 -21.55
CA MET A 34 -2.93 26.32 -21.96
C MET A 34 -2.39 25.54 -20.76
N LEU A 35 -1.74 26.24 -19.80
CA LEU A 35 -1.24 25.59 -18.59
C LEU A 35 -2.37 24.99 -17.77
N ILE A 36 -3.49 25.70 -17.57
CA ILE A 36 -4.66 25.19 -16.84
C ILE A 36 -5.21 23.94 -17.53
N ARG A 37 -5.31 23.93 -18.83
CA ARG A 37 -5.78 22.78 -19.62
C ARG A 37 -4.85 21.58 -19.43
N ILE A 38 -3.53 21.81 -19.52
CA ILE A 38 -2.52 20.75 -19.34
C ILE A 38 -2.63 20.15 -17.92
N ILE A 39 -2.76 21.00 -16.88
CA ILE A 39 -2.92 20.55 -15.49
C ILE A 39 -4.18 19.68 -15.36
N LYS A 40 -5.32 20.11 -15.91
CA LYS A 40 -6.57 19.33 -15.89
C LYS A 40 -6.40 17.96 -16.57
N GLN A 41 -5.78 17.94 -17.74
CA GLN A 41 -5.52 16.69 -18.47
C GLN A 41 -4.61 15.71 -17.69
N GLN A 42 -3.58 16.23 -17.03
CA GLN A 42 -2.71 15.38 -16.19
C GLN A 42 -3.47 14.86 -14.97
N LYS A 43 -4.25 15.71 -14.30
CA LYS A 43 -5.10 15.29 -13.19
C LYS A 43 -6.09 14.20 -13.59
N GLU A 44 -6.76 14.31 -14.74
CA GLU A 44 -7.67 13.29 -15.23
C GLU A 44 -6.97 11.95 -15.51
N LYS A 45 -5.71 11.97 -15.94
CA LYS A 45 -4.89 10.76 -16.10
C LYS A 45 -4.54 10.13 -14.76
N GLU A 46 -4.22 10.94 -13.75
CA GLU A 46 -3.95 10.47 -12.38
C GLU A 46 -5.21 9.90 -11.74
N ASP A 47 -6.34 10.58 -11.82
CA ASP A 47 -7.63 10.14 -11.28
C ASP A 47 -8.07 8.79 -11.86
N LYS A 48 -7.73 8.49 -13.12
CA LYS A 48 -8.00 7.18 -13.75
C LYS A 48 -7.11 6.05 -13.19
N LYS A 49 -5.96 6.39 -12.63
CA LYS A 49 -4.99 5.46 -12.04
C LYS A 49 -5.11 5.35 -10.53
N ASP A 50 -5.96 6.16 -9.91
CA ASP A 50 -6.13 6.16 -8.46
C ASP A 50 -6.83 4.90 -7.99
N ILE A 51 -6.02 3.93 -7.54
CA ILE A 51 -6.49 2.66 -6.97
C ILE A 51 -7.26 2.85 -5.66
N TRP A 52 -7.08 3.99 -4.98
CA TRP A 52 -7.71 4.27 -3.68
C TRP A 52 -9.08 4.91 -3.79
N LYS A 53 -9.49 5.36 -4.97
CA LYS A 53 -10.72 6.15 -5.20
C LYS A 53 -11.97 5.53 -4.55
N ASN A 54 -12.12 4.21 -4.65
CA ASN A 54 -13.27 3.47 -4.12
C ASN A 54 -12.94 2.69 -2.84
N SER A 55 -11.74 2.85 -2.30
CA SER A 55 -11.33 2.19 -1.06
C SER A 55 -12.04 2.80 0.16
N PRO A 56 -12.46 1.99 1.15
CA PRO A 56 -12.88 2.51 2.44
C PRO A 56 -11.75 3.23 3.17
N TYR A 57 -10.50 2.96 2.82
CA TYR A 57 -9.29 3.54 3.41
C TYR A 57 -8.71 4.70 2.59
N LYS A 58 -9.45 5.26 1.64
CA LYS A 58 -8.96 6.30 0.69
C LYS A 58 -8.38 7.55 1.35
N ASP A 59 -8.76 7.85 2.58
CA ASP A 59 -8.24 9.00 3.28
C ASP A 59 -6.85 8.76 3.89
N LEU A 60 -6.43 7.49 4.01
CA LEU A 60 -5.12 7.13 4.52
C LEU A 60 -3.98 7.70 3.66
N VAL A 61 -4.11 7.67 2.32
CA VAL A 61 -3.08 8.16 1.40
C VAL A 61 -2.92 9.68 1.40
N LYS A 62 -3.83 10.41 2.04
CA LYS A 62 -3.76 11.85 2.23
C LYS A 62 -3.01 12.24 3.50
N LEU A 63 -2.75 11.27 4.38
CA LEU A 63 -2.03 11.50 5.62
C LEU A 63 -0.53 11.66 5.37
N GLN A 64 0.12 12.47 6.21
CA GLN A 64 1.58 12.51 6.27
C GLN A 64 2.11 11.18 6.83
N SER A 65 3.34 10.80 6.45
CA SER A 65 3.94 9.51 6.83
C SER A 65 3.92 9.22 8.34
N ASN A 66 4.18 10.23 9.16
CA ASN A 66 4.11 10.08 10.63
C ASN A 66 2.70 9.74 11.11
N ASN A 67 1.67 10.31 10.48
CA ASN A 67 0.28 10.03 10.85
C ASN A 67 -0.16 8.64 10.39
N VAL A 68 0.40 8.13 9.28
CA VAL A 68 0.19 6.73 8.86
C VAL A 68 0.75 5.78 9.92
N GLY A 69 1.94 6.04 10.47
CA GLY A 69 2.50 5.29 11.59
C GLY A 69 1.57 5.27 12.81
N ASN A 70 1.10 6.46 13.23
CA ASN A 70 0.19 6.59 14.37
C ASN A 70 -1.13 5.80 14.17
N VAL A 71 -1.66 5.72 12.94
CA VAL A 71 -2.85 4.90 12.63
C VAL A 71 -2.63 3.43 12.98
N GLY A 72 -1.47 2.87 12.62
CA GLY A 72 -1.18 1.48 12.94
C GLY A 72 -0.96 1.24 14.43
N GLU A 73 -0.24 2.11 15.11
CA GLU A 73 -0.03 2.04 16.57
C GLU A 73 -1.38 2.09 17.31
N GLU A 74 -2.25 3.02 16.96
CA GLU A 74 -3.57 3.16 17.56
C GLU A 74 -4.47 1.96 17.22
N LEU A 75 -4.41 1.45 15.99
CA LEU A 75 -5.14 0.25 15.58
C LEU A 75 -4.74 -0.95 16.45
N ILE A 76 -3.46 -1.23 16.61
CA ILE A 76 -2.95 -2.36 17.42
C ILE A 76 -3.36 -2.18 18.89
N ASN A 77 -3.21 -0.97 19.43
CA ASN A 77 -3.61 -0.68 20.81
C ASN A 77 -5.12 -0.93 21.03
N ASN A 78 -5.97 -0.50 20.10
CA ASN A 78 -7.42 -0.69 20.19
C ASN A 78 -7.82 -2.15 20.00
N ILE A 79 -7.19 -2.90 19.09
CA ILE A 79 -7.40 -4.34 18.93
C ILE A 79 -7.09 -5.06 20.25
N CYS A 80 -5.94 -4.78 20.85
CA CYS A 80 -5.56 -5.38 22.14
C CYS A 80 -6.58 -5.03 23.23
N LYS A 81 -7.01 -3.77 23.30
CA LYS A 81 -7.98 -3.30 24.30
C LYS A 81 -9.34 -4.00 24.17
N ILE A 82 -9.85 -4.14 22.95
CA ILE A 82 -11.15 -4.83 22.67
C ILE A 82 -11.07 -6.28 23.12
N ASN A 83 -9.93 -6.94 22.95
CA ASN A 83 -9.72 -8.34 23.25
C ASN A 83 -9.16 -8.57 24.68
N GLY A 84 -9.15 -7.55 25.55
CA GLY A 84 -8.66 -7.68 26.91
C GLY A 84 -7.18 -8.01 27.04
N ILE A 85 -6.38 -7.70 25.99
CA ILE A 85 -4.94 -7.87 25.98
C ILE A 85 -4.28 -6.60 26.53
N LYS A 86 -3.41 -6.75 27.52
CA LYS A 86 -2.65 -5.62 28.07
C LYS A 86 -1.73 -5.05 26.99
N ALA A 87 -1.91 -3.80 26.59
CA ALA A 87 -1.07 -3.09 25.64
C ALA A 87 -0.98 -1.60 25.98
N ASP A 88 0.16 -1.00 25.65
CA ASP A 88 0.38 0.45 25.61
C ASP A 88 1.26 0.74 24.38
N CYS A 89 0.62 0.86 23.24
CA CYS A 89 1.22 1.14 21.94
C CYS A 89 0.89 2.58 21.54
N ASN A 90 1.54 3.53 22.17
CA ASN A 90 1.37 4.94 21.88
C ASN A 90 2.74 5.57 21.63
N GLY A 91 3.23 5.52 20.40
CA GLY A 91 4.54 6.04 19.99
C GLY A 91 4.78 7.50 20.32
N SER A 92 3.73 8.29 20.59
CA SER A 92 3.87 9.68 21.05
C SER A 92 4.46 9.77 22.46
N LYS A 93 4.27 8.75 23.30
CA LYS A 93 4.79 8.70 24.68
C LYS A 93 6.22 8.14 24.75
N THR A 94 6.65 7.38 23.74
CA THR A 94 7.94 6.70 23.73
C THR A 94 9.04 7.44 22.99
N LYS A 95 8.79 8.65 22.49
CA LYS A 95 9.77 9.48 21.79
C LYS A 95 10.91 9.93 22.71
N GLN A 96 11.77 8.99 23.08
CA GLN A 96 13.12 9.33 23.51
C GLN A 96 14.00 9.48 22.26
N ILE A 97 14.61 10.65 22.12
CA ILE A 97 15.64 10.91 21.13
C ILE A 97 16.73 9.85 21.32
N GLY A 98 16.96 8.99 20.31
CA GLY A 98 17.99 7.97 20.38
C GLY A 98 17.51 6.52 20.51
N GLY A 99 16.23 6.26 20.25
CA GLY A 99 15.68 4.91 20.23
C GLY A 99 15.16 4.46 21.60
N GLY A 100 13.87 4.62 21.79
CA GLY A 100 13.14 4.02 22.91
C GLY A 100 13.04 2.50 22.75
N LYS A 101 12.34 1.84 23.67
CA LYS A 101 12.08 0.39 23.63
C LYS A 101 10.98 0.01 22.63
N GLY A 102 11.05 0.52 21.37
CA GLY A 102 10.02 0.36 20.36
C GLY A 102 8.85 1.34 20.50
N ASP A 103 7.74 1.07 19.81
CA ASP A 103 6.53 1.91 19.78
C ASP A 103 5.61 1.65 20.98
N GLY A 104 5.94 0.65 21.81
CA GLY A 104 5.18 0.31 23.00
C GLY A 104 5.40 -1.10 23.48
N THR A 105 4.41 -1.59 24.25
CA THR A 105 4.44 -2.96 24.81
C THR A 105 3.09 -3.65 24.61
N ILE A 106 3.14 -4.98 24.35
CA ILE A 106 1.99 -5.87 24.43
C ILE A 106 2.36 -7.01 25.40
N MET A 107 1.55 -7.25 26.44
CA MET A 107 1.84 -8.22 27.50
C MET A 107 3.24 -7.98 28.12
N ASP A 108 3.59 -6.71 28.33
CA ASP A 108 4.90 -6.24 28.79
C ASP A 108 6.09 -6.55 27.87
N ILE A 109 5.84 -7.04 26.66
CA ILE A 109 6.87 -7.32 25.65
C ILE A 109 7.02 -6.10 24.75
N PRO A 110 8.24 -5.54 24.60
CA PRO A 110 8.49 -4.42 23.71
C PRO A 110 8.20 -4.78 22.24
N VAL A 111 7.43 -3.92 21.56
CA VAL A 111 7.03 -4.09 20.16
C VAL A 111 7.40 -2.85 19.33
N GLU A 112 7.73 -3.08 18.09
CA GLU A 112 7.87 -2.05 17.04
C GLU A 112 6.78 -2.26 16.00
N ILE A 113 6.06 -1.21 15.64
CA ILE A 113 4.94 -1.26 14.72
C ILE A 113 5.29 -0.48 13.46
N LYS A 114 5.24 -1.13 12.32
CA LYS A 114 5.51 -0.54 11.02
C LYS A 114 4.26 -0.58 10.16
N THR A 115 3.73 0.58 9.84
CA THR A 115 2.51 0.73 9.04
C THR A 115 2.84 1.25 7.65
N ALA A 116 2.30 0.60 6.64
CA ALA A 116 2.39 1.05 5.27
C ALA A 116 1.06 0.89 4.54
N HIS A 117 0.82 1.74 3.56
CA HIS A 117 -0.27 1.55 2.61
C HIS A 117 0.26 1.14 1.25
N GLN A 118 -0.57 0.45 0.47
CA GLN A 118 -0.24 0.02 -0.87
C GLN A 118 0.09 1.24 -1.75
N GLY A 119 1.22 1.18 -2.46
CA GLY A 119 1.62 2.22 -3.41
C GLY A 119 0.69 2.30 -4.62
N SER A 120 0.42 3.51 -5.10
CA SER A 120 -0.49 3.75 -6.25
C SER A 120 0.09 3.24 -7.57
N SER A 121 1.41 3.25 -7.74
CA SER A 121 2.10 2.79 -8.95
C SER A 121 2.66 1.38 -8.85
N SER A 122 2.76 0.84 -7.65
CA SER A 122 3.28 -0.51 -7.38
C SER A 122 2.48 -1.12 -6.23
N PRO A 123 2.06 -2.40 -6.32
CA PRO A 123 1.33 -3.07 -5.25
C PRO A 123 2.25 -3.44 -4.07
N SER A 124 3.13 -2.53 -3.67
CA SER A 124 4.13 -2.71 -2.62
C SER A 124 3.80 -1.91 -1.38
N PHE A 125 4.25 -2.43 -0.23
CA PHE A 125 4.28 -1.76 1.05
C PHE A 125 5.74 -1.56 1.45
N GLN A 126 6.11 -0.33 1.81
CA GLN A 126 7.49 0.04 2.08
C GLN A 126 7.68 0.34 3.57
N HIS A 127 8.58 -0.42 4.20
CA HIS A 127 8.92 -0.25 5.60
C HIS A 127 10.38 0.19 5.76
N GLU A 128 10.56 1.29 6.47
CA GLU A 128 11.86 1.76 6.91
C GLU A 128 12.07 1.35 8.37
N LEU A 129 13.12 0.54 8.61
CA LEU A 129 13.32 -0.12 9.89
C LEU A 129 14.37 0.57 10.78
N GLY A 130 14.97 1.65 10.27
CA GLY A 130 16.03 2.38 10.97
C GLY A 130 17.42 1.79 10.78
N GLU A 131 18.42 2.37 11.47
CA GLU A 131 19.84 1.98 11.36
C GLU A 131 20.20 0.78 12.25
N VAL A 132 19.68 0.76 13.48
CA VAL A 132 19.94 -0.29 14.49
C VAL A 132 18.62 -0.79 15.12
N PRO A 133 17.71 -1.34 14.29
CA PRO A 133 16.34 -1.63 14.73
C PRO A 133 16.26 -2.76 15.79
N TRP A 134 17.30 -3.61 15.90
CA TRP A 134 17.39 -4.70 16.89
C TRP A 134 17.58 -4.22 18.33
N ASN A 135 17.89 -2.94 18.54
CA ASN A 135 18.09 -2.40 19.90
C ASN A 135 16.78 -2.04 20.60
N GLY A 136 15.66 -1.99 19.89
CA GLY A 136 14.39 -1.46 20.37
C GLY A 136 13.42 -2.52 20.87
N ALA A 137 12.93 -3.36 20.01
CA ALA A 137 11.79 -4.23 20.27
C ALA A 137 12.13 -5.72 20.09
N LYS A 138 11.40 -6.58 20.80
CA LYS A 138 11.49 -8.05 20.60
C LYS A 138 10.57 -8.56 19.51
N TYR A 139 9.49 -7.82 19.22
CA TYR A 139 8.54 -8.15 18.18
C TYR A 139 8.44 -7.01 17.18
N MET A 140 8.39 -7.36 15.92
CA MET A 140 8.06 -6.47 14.82
C MET A 140 6.65 -6.78 14.34
N ILE A 141 5.82 -5.75 14.29
CA ILE A 141 4.44 -5.83 13.82
C ILE A 141 4.33 -5.01 12.53
N PHE A 142 3.96 -5.67 11.43
CA PHE A 142 3.70 -5.01 10.16
C PHE A 142 2.19 -4.88 9.96
N VAL A 143 1.74 -3.66 9.69
CA VAL A 143 0.35 -3.33 9.36
C VAL A 143 0.33 -2.81 7.93
N ASP A 144 0.04 -3.71 6.99
CA ASP A 144 0.01 -3.42 5.56
C ASP A 144 -1.43 -3.22 5.10
N ILE A 145 -1.76 -1.99 4.72
CA ILE A 145 -3.13 -1.60 4.36
C ILE A 145 -3.23 -1.54 2.84
N SER A 146 -3.99 -2.47 2.27
CA SER A 146 -4.34 -2.47 0.85
C SER A 146 -5.62 -1.66 0.59
N THR A 147 -6.04 -1.58 -0.65
CA THR A 147 -7.29 -0.91 -1.00
C THR A 147 -8.55 -1.61 -0.46
N GLU A 148 -8.45 -2.89 -0.03
CA GLU A 148 -9.60 -3.72 0.32
C GLU A 148 -9.49 -4.36 1.71
N CYS A 149 -8.28 -4.54 2.23
CA CYS A 149 -8.03 -5.25 3.48
C CYS A 149 -6.76 -4.77 4.17
N ILE A 150 -6.58 -5.24 5.40
CA ILE A 150 -5.39 -5.03 6.21
C ILE A 150 -4.69 -6.39 6.39
N TYR A 151 -3.38 -6.44 6.18
CA TYR A 151 -2.55 -7.58 6.56
C TYR A 151 -1.83 -7.23 7.86
N LEU A 152 -2.00 -8.09 8.85
CA LEU A 152 -1.32 -7.99 10.13
C LEU A 152 -0.33 -9.14 10.25
N THR A 153 0.96 -8.81 10.24
CA THR A 153 2.05 -9.76 10.38
C THR A 153 2.81 -9.48 11.66
N ILE A 154 2.99 -10.48 12.52
CA ILE A 154 3.74 -10.37 13.77
C ILE A 154 4.93 -11.31 13.70
N PHE A 155 6.11 -10.78 13.89
CA PHE A 155 7.36 -11.52 13.84
C PHE A 155 8.15 -11.39 15.14
N LYS A 156 8.62 -12.54 15.65
CA LYS A 156 9.44 -12.63 16.87
C LYS A 156 10.93 -12.53 16.54
N ASN A 157 11.69 -11.96 17.47
CA ASN A 157 13.15 -12.07 17.51
C ASN A 157 13.87 -11.54 16.26
N PHE A 158 13.56 -10.32 15.86
CA PHE A 158 14.41 -9.57 14.95
C PHE A 158 15.70 -9.16 15.67
N ASP A 159 16.69 -10.03 15.64
CA ASP A 159 18.03 -9.75 16.15
C ASP A 159 18.93 -9.14 15.06
N GLU A 160 20.13 -8.76 15.43
CA GLU A 160 21.11 -8.18 14.50
C GLU A 160 21.41 -9.11 13.31
N ASN A 161 21.44 -10.43 13.53
CA ASN A 161 21.71 -11.40 12.48
C ASN A 161 20.56 -11.41 11.45
N THR A 162 19.31 -11.34 11.90
CA THR A 162 18.13 -11.25 11.02
C THR A 162 18.24 -10.07 10.06
N TYR A 163 18.70 -8.92 10.52
CA TYR A 163 18.86 -7.73 9.66
C TYR A 163 20.07 -7.80 8.73
N LYS A 164 21.15 -8.45 9.15
CA LYS A 164 22.42 -8.48 8.42
C LYS A 164 22.59 -9.71 7.54
N SER A 165 21.86 -10.78 7.76
CA SER A 165 22.02 -12.07 7.08
C SER A 165 21.73 -12.03 5.58
N LYS A 166 20.90 -11.10 5.12
CA LYS A 166 20.34 -11.05 3.76
C LYS A 166 19.50 -12.29 3.40
N GLU A 167 19.21 -13.14 4.38
CA GLU A 167 18.31 -14.29 4.21
C GLU A 167 16.86 -13.83 4.15
N LYS A 168 16.04 -14.66 3.55
CA LYS A 168 14.59 -14.44 3.51
C LYS A 168 14.00 -14.63 4.90
N LEU A 169 13.02 -13.80 5.22
CA LEU A 169 12.34 -13.89 6.51
C LEU A 169 11.35 -15.05 6.52
N PRO A 170 11.21 -15.78 7.61
CA PRO A 170 10.20 -16.83 7.71
C PRO A 170 8.77 -16.34 7.44
N CYS A 171 8.44 -15.13 7.91
CA CYS A 171 7.13 -14.51 7.67
C CYS A 171 6.97 -13.94 6.25
N PHE A 172 8.06 -13.75 5.52
CA PHE A 172 8.08 -13.26 4.15
C PHE A 172 9.04 -14.10 3.29
N PRO A 173 8.64 -15.31 2.88
CA PRO A 173 9.55 -16.32 2.33
C PRO A 173 10.23 -15.94 1.02
N THR A 174 9.80 -14.88 0.39
CA THR A 174 10.39 -14.34 -0.84
C THR A 174 11.18 -13.05 -0.63
N LYS A 175 11.25 -12.55 0.62
CA LYS A 175 11.88 -11.26 0.95
C LYS A 175 12.92 -11.37 2.05
N ALA A 176 13.98 -10.57 1.88
CA ALA A 176 14.98 -10.30 2.89
C ALA A 176 14.98 -8.82 3.26
N ILE A 177 15.48 -8.51 4.43
CA ILE A 177 15.77 -7.13 4.83
C ILE A 177 17.01 -6.65 4.05
N THR A 178 16.98 -5.41 3.57
CA THR A 178 18.07 -4.82 2.79
C THR A 178 18.54 -3.52 3.40
N TRP A 179 19.87 -3.36 3.49
CA TRP A 179 20.45 -2.08 3.84
C TRP A 179 20.40 -1.10 2.66
N ARG A 180 19.89 0.09 2.90
CA ARG A 180 19.83 1.19 1.91
C ARG A 180 20.77 2.31 2.34
N LYS A 181 21.93 2.36 1.72
CA LYS A 181 23.00 3.32 2.05
C LYS A 181 22.54 4.77 1.94
N GLU A 182 21.78 5.08 0.92
CA GLU A 182 21.24 6.42 0.65
C GLU A 182 20.23 6.92 1.68
N LYS A 183 19.67 6.00 2.47
CA LYS A 183 18.73 6.29 3.55
C LYS A 183 19.34 6.13 4.94
N GLY A 184 20.52 5.51 5.04
CA GLY A 184 21.10 5.14 6.33
C GLY A 184 20.20 4.22 7.16
N ALA A 185 19.43 3.34 6.49
CA ALA A 185 18.43 2.51 7.15
C ALA A 185 18.25 1.16 6.47
N PHE A 186 17.87 0.16 7.26
CA PHE A 186 17.32 -1.10 6.76
C PHE A 186 15.92 -0.90 6.22
N LYS A 187 15.59 -1.59 5.14
CA LYS A 187 14.27 -1.58 4.51
C LYS A 187 13.75 -2.97 4.26
N LEU A 188 12.43 -3.09 4.34
CA LEU A 188 11.67 -4.26 3.94
C LEU A 188 10.51 -3.79 3.04
N ASP A 189 10.53 -4.24 1.79
CA ASP A 189 9.45 -3.98 0.85
C ASP A 189 8.64 -5.26 0.67
N THR A 190 7.39 -5.25 1.09
CA THR A 190 6.42 -6.34 0.88
C THR A 190 5.47 -6.01 -0.28
N SER A 191 4.51 -6.87 -0.56
CA SER A 191 3.46 -6.66 -1.55
C SER A 191 2.22 -7.46 -1.18
N VAL A 192 1.09 -7.15 -1.82
CA VAL A 192 -0.15 -7.93 -1.64
C VAL A 192 0.11 -9.44 -1.81
N LYS A 193 0.84 -9.83 -2.87
CA LYS A 193 1.17 -11.25 -3.11
C LYS A 193 1.99 -11.86 -1.96
N ILE A 194 2.99 -11.14 -1.46
CA ILE A 194 3.86 -11.62 -0.37
C ILE A 194 3.07 -11.74 0.94
N ASN A 195 2.17 -10.80 1.19
CA ASN A 195 1.31 -10.86 2.37
C ASN A 195 0.30 -12.01 2.29
N GLU A 196 -0.26 -12.31 1.12
CA GLU A 196 -1.10 -13.51 0.93
C GLU A 196 -0.30 -14.80 1.19
N GLU A 197 0.93 -14.91 0.69
CA GLU A 197 1.82 -16.04 1.01
C GLU A 197 2.08 -16.14 2.53
N SER A 198 2.23 -15.00 3.22
CA SER A 198 2.40 -14.94 4.68
C SER A 198 1.16 -15.39 5.43
N VAL A 199 -0.03 -15.09 4.93
CA VAL A 199 -1.31 -15.57 5.49
C VAL A 199 -1.44 -17.07 5.31
N GLU A 200 -1.16 -17.63 4.12
CA GLU A 200 -1.19 -19.04 3.83
C GLU A 200 -0.25 -19.84 4.75
N ASN A 201 0.90 -19.28 5.07
CA ASN A 201 1.90 -19.90 5.96
C ASN A 201 1.62 -19.64 7.45
N GLY A 202 0.55 -18.95 7.82
CA GLY A 202 0.13 -18.72 9.20
C GLY A 202 0.96 -17.69 9.97
N HIS A 203 1.77 -16.89 9.28
CA HIS A 203 2.56 -15.78 9.85
C HIS A 203 1.82 -14.44 9.86
N ALA A 204 0.77 -14.32 9.08
CA ALA A 204 -0.08 -13.13 9.02
C ALA A 204 -1.55 -13.50 9.06
N ILE A 205 -2.41 -12.52 9.35
CA ILE A 205 -3.85 -12.61 9.09
C ILE A 205 -4.26 -11.51 8.12
N LYS A 206 -5.27 -11.83 7.32
CA LYS A 206 -5.97 -10.88 6.46
C LYS A 206 -7.24 -10.42 7.17
N ILE A 207 -7.30 -9.12 7.46
CA ILE A 207 -8.45 -8.49 8.12
C ILE A 207 -9.29 -7.79 7.06
N THR A 208 -10.53 -8.22 6.94
CA THR A 208 -11.56 -7.68 6.05
C THR A 208 -12.73 -7.15 6.88
N PRO A 209 -13.72 -6.45 6.31
CA PRO A 209 -14.90 -6.02 7.04
C PRO A 209 -15.70 -7.14 7.72
N THR A 210 -15.50 -8.40 7.30
CA THR A 210 -16.18 -9.58 7.84
C THR A 210 -15.32 -10.41 8.81
N THR A 211 -14.07 -10.02 9.05
CA THR A 211 -13.18 -10.74 9.97
C THR A 211 -13.61 -10.48 11.42
N SER A 212 -13.91 -11.56 12.16
CA SER A 212 -14.34 -11.44 13.55
C SER A 212 -13.18 -11.08 14.49
N ASN A 213 -13.49 -10.41 15.60
CA ASN A 213 -12.50 -10.08 16.63
C ASN A 213 -11.86 -11.33 17.24
N ASP A 214 -12.58 -12.46 17.34
CA ASP A 214 -12.05 -13.71 17.90
C ASP A 214 -10.90 -14.27 17.07
N ILE A 215 -10.97 -14.14 15.74
CA ILE A 215 -9.88 -14.56 14.84
C ILE A 215 -8.64 -13.71 15.09
N ILE A 216 -8.82 -12.40 15.26
CA ILE A 216 -7.75 -11.44 15.50
C ILE A 216 -7.13 -11.71 16.88
N ASP A 217 -7.95 -11.90 17.93
CA ASP A 217 -7.51 -12.24 19.29
C ASP A 217 -6.69 -13.53 19.30
N THR A 218 -7.22 -14.57 18.68
CA THR A 218 -6.55 -15.88 18.58
C THR A 218 -5.17 -15.75 17.92
N PHE A 219 -5.08 -14.97 16.84
CA PHE A 219 -3.81 -14.74 16.13
C PHE A 219 -2.79 -14.02 17.01
N ILE A 220 -3.18 -12.92 17.66
CA ILE A 220 -2.28 -12.14 18.51
C ILE A 220 -1.79 -12.99 19.69
N ARG A 221 -2.69 -13.70 20.38
CA ARG A 221 -2.31 -14.56 21.52
C ARG A 221 -1.40 -15.71 21.10
N LYS A 222 -1.66 -16.35 19.98
CA LYS A 222 -0.80 -17.44 19.46
C LYS A 222 0.66 -16.99 19.26
N ILE A 223 0.89 -15.74 18.92
CA ILE A 223 2.23 -15.26 18.59
C ILE A 223 2.91 -14.57 19.77
N ILE A 224 2.18 -13.80 20.58
CA ILE A 224 2.75 -12.98 21.65
C ILE A 224 2.80 -13.74 22.99
N VAL A 225 1.96 -14.73 23.20
CA VAL A 225 1.96 -15.60 24.37
C VAL A 225 2.72 -16.88 24.10
#